data_5c6114b35c7b32289718aec5944aa02a
#
_entry.id   5c6114b35c7b32289718aec5944aa02a
#
_cell.length_a   1.000
_cell.length_b   1.000
_cell.length_c   1.000
_cell.angle_alpha   90.00
_cell.angle_beta   90.00
_cell.angle_gamma   90.00
#
_symmetry.space_group_name_H-M   'P 1'
#
loop_
_entity.id
_entity.type
_entity.pdbx_description
1 polymer ?
#
loop_
_entity_poly.entity_id
_entity_poly.type
_entity_poly.pdbx_seq_one_letter_code
_entity_poly.pdbx_strand_id
1 'polypeptide(L)'
;MKKIYILGNGSFAQEVFEQIIVANQIKNFGGFIILKDDKAFCIGEEGAEAFTYPPSAQFILGTANPNWRKKFYNHFLGYYELNINHWPNMAAPNSYQSLSSTIGIGNLFLMFSLVNANTQVGNFNLLCTFTSISVNCGIGNHNVLSPYSSISKNVCIENSNLLESGEILFEDLESECILTNGVVYAND
;
A
#
# COMPACT_ATOMS: atom_id res chain seq x y z
N MET A 1 -5.30 23.53 -0.81
CA MET A 1 -4.22 22.53 -0.81
C MET A 1 -4.86 21.14 -0.68
N LYS A 2 -4.43 20.16 -1.44
CA LYS A 2 -4.98 18.79 -1.39
C LYS A 2 -4.64 18.18 -0.03
N LYS A 3 -5.64 17.71 0.72
CA LYS A 3 -5.39 17.00 1.98
C LYS A 3 -5.15 15.52 1.72
N ILE A 4 -4.22 14.93 2.48
CA ILE A 4 -3.88 13.50 2.43
C ILE A 4 -4.50 12.81 3.64
N TYR A 5 -5.23 11.74 3.39
CA TYR A 5 -5.88 10.93 4.42
C TYR A 5 -5.32 9.51 4.42
N ILE A 6 -5.16 8.95 5.61
CA ILE A 6 -4.77 7.54 5.78
C ILE A 6 -6.03 6.72 6.07
N LEU A 7 -6.31 5.72 5.25
CA LEU A 7 -7.44 4.82 5.38
C LEU A 7 -7.11 3.68 6.36
N GLY A 8 -7.61 3.78 7.56
CA GLY A 8 -7.31 2.95 8.72
C GLY A 8 -6.86 3.82 9.90
N ASN A 9 -6.94 3.27 11.11
CA ASN A 9 -6.52 3.96 12.35
C ASN A 9 -5.84 3.02 13.37
N GLY A 10 -5.49 1.80 12.96
CA GLY A 10 -4.74 0.84 13.79
C GLY A 10 -3.24 1.19 13.88
N SER A 11 -2.49 0.35 14.58
CA SER A 11 -1.03 0.52 14.75
C SER A 11 -0.28 0.64 13.42
N PHE A 12 -0.69 -0.10 12.40
CA PHE A 12 -0.08 0.01 11.07
C PHE A 12 -0.36 1.37 10.41
N ALA A 13 -1.58 1.94 10.58
CA ALA A 13 -1.87 3.28 10.06
C ALA A 13 -1.00 4.35 10.75
N GLN A 14 -0.71 4.18 12.04
CA GLN A 14 0.21 5.03 12.78
C GLN A 14 1.65 4.90 12.26
N GLU A 15 2.10 3.69 11.97
CA GLU A 15 3.41 3.46 11.33
C GLU A 15 3.51 4.15 9.97
N VAL A 16 2.48 4.04 9.15
CA VAL A 16 2.39 4.76 7.85
C VAL A 16 2.44 6.27 8.06
N PHE A 17 1.74 6.80 9.06
CA PHE A 17 1.78 8.22 9.39
C PHE A 17 3.22 8.67 9.71
N GLU A 18 3.93 7.96 10.56
CA GLU A 18 5.30 8.32 10.96
C GLU A 18 6.27 8.21 9.79
N GLN A 19 6.26 7.10 9.06
CA GLN A 19 7.20 6.84 7.97
C GLN A 19 6.93 7.68 6.71
N ILE A 20 5.70 8.07 6.47
CA ILE A 20 5.32 8.80 5.24
C ILE A 20 5.03 10.26 5.54
N ILE A 21 4.14 10.56 6.48
CA ILE A 21 3.69 11.95 6.70
C ILE A 21 4.75 12.73 7.48
N VAL A 22 5.21 12.20 8.60
CA VAL A 22 6.19 12.87 9.46
C VAL A 22 7.57 12.89 8.80
N ALA A 23 8.06 11.75 8.32
CA ALA A 23 9.41 11.65 7.74
C ALA A 23 9.58 12.48 6.46
N ASN A 24 8.54 12.65 5.64
CA ASN A 24 8.54 13.54 4.47
C ASN A 24 8.10 14.99 4.80
N GLN A 25 7.86 15.34 6.06
CA GLN A 25 7.42 16.66 6.51
C GLN A 25 6.15 17.16 5.79
N ILE A 26 5.21 16.26 5.52
CA ILE A 26 3.96 16.57 4.81
C ILE A 26 3.04 17.40 5.74
N LYS A 27 2.75 18.65 5.36
CA LYS A 27 1.98 19.60 6.17
C LYS A 27 0.46 19.56 5.95
N ASN A 28 0.01 18.85 4.92
CA ASN A 28 -1.40 18.80 4.52
C ASN A 28 -2.08 17.49 4.90
N PHE A 29 -1.66 16.87 5.99
CA PHE A 29 -2.33 15.71 6.54
C PHE A 29 -3.76 16.05 6.96
N GLY A 30 -4.73 15.25 6.55
CA GLY A 30 -6.15 15.46 6.77
C GLY A 30 -6.73 14.65 7.92
N GLY A 31 -6.04 13.60 8.34
CA GLY A 31 -6.48 12.69 9.39
C GLY A 31 -6.52 11.23 8.96
N PHE A 32 -6.94 10.39 9.90
CA PHE A 32 -7.20 8.97 9.66
C PHE A 32 -8.68 8.76 9.33
N ILE A 33 -8.98 7.82 8.44
CA ILE A 33 -10.36 7.49 8.09
C ILE A 33 -10.67 6.05 8.44
N ILE A 34 -11.80 5.83 9.11
CA ILE A 34 -12.36 4.51 9.39
C ILE A 34 -13.67 4.31 8.62
N LEU A 35 -14.01 3.05 8.39
CA LEU A 35 -15.32 2.64 7.91
C LEU A 35 -16.12 1.96 9.03
N LYS A 36 -17.31 2.48 9.29
CA LYS A 36 -18.27 1.90 10.22
C LYS A 36 -19.65 1.91 9.56
N ASP A 37 -20.31 0.75 9.50
CA ASP A 37 -21.64 0.58 8.85
C ASP A 37 -21.65 1.18 7.43
N ASP A 38 -20.60 0.88 6.66
CA ASP A 38 -20.33 1.37 5.29
C ASP A 38 -20.30 2.91 5.14
N LYS A 39 -20.14 3.63 6.24
CA LYS A 39 -19.90 5.09 6.25
C LYS A 39 -18.48 5.40 6.65
N ALA A 40 -17.91 6.43 6.02
CA ALA A 40 -16.57 6.91 6.34
C ALA A 40 -16.62 7.99 7.43
N PHE A 41 -15.71 7.89 8.40
CA PHE A 41 -15.50 8.88 9.46
C PHE A 41 -14.04 9.29 9.50
N CYS A 42 -13.78 10.59 9.58
CA CYS A 42 -12.45 11.12 9.82
C CYS A 42 -12.20 11.17 11.34
N ILE A 43 -11.09 10.61 11.78
CA ILE A 43 -10.63 10.69 13.17
C ILE A 43 -9.73 11.91 13.32
N GLY A 44 -10.17 12.87 14.10
CA GLY A 44 -9.43 14.06 14.50
C GLY A 44 -9.18 14.08 16.01
N GLU A 45 -8.60 15.18 16.53
CA GLU A 45 -8.35 15.38 17.96
C GLU A 45 -9.64 15.43 18.79
N GLU A 46 -10.73 15.90 18.20
CA GLU A 46 -12.05 16.04 18.86
C GLU A 46 -12.94 14.80 18.73
N GLY A 47 -12.46 13.73 18.09
CA GLY A 47 -13.19 12.47 17.89
C GLY A 47 -13.44 12.12 16.43
N ALA A 48 -14.46 11.30 16.19
CA ALA A 48 -14.80 10.81 14.85
C ALA A 48 -15.93 11.65 14.24
N GLU A 49 -15.66 12.31 13.12
CA GLU A 49 -16.65 13.08 12.35
C GLU A 49 -16.97 12.41 11.02
N ALA A 50 -18.20 12.58 10.52
CA ALA A 50 -18.58 12.08 9.21
C ALA A 50 -17.68 12.66 8.11
N PHE A 51 -17.10 11.80 7.26
CA PHE A 51 -16.22 12.24 6.18
C PHE A 51 -17.03 12.85 5.04
N THR A 52 -16.68 14.06 4.63
CA THR A 52 -17.43 14.86 3.68
C THR A 52 -17.04 14.69 2.22
N TYR A 53 -16.11 13.77 1.90
CA TYR A 53 -15.64 13.46 0.55
C TYR A 53 -15.15 14.67 -0.26
N PRO A 54 -14.11 15.41 0.19
CA PRO A 54 -13.63 16.59 -0.52
C PRO A 54 -13.11 16.23 -1.93
N PRO A 55 -13.47 16.98 -2.99
CA PRO A 55 -13.09 16.63 -4.37
C PRO A 55 -11.59 16.55 -4.64
N SER A 56 -10.78 17.18 -3.79
CA SER A 56 -9.32 17.20 -3.94
C SER A 56 -8.59 16.30 -2.93
N ALA A 57 -9.31 15.41 -2.23
CA ALA A 57 -8.71 14.50 -1.27
C ALA A 57 -7.74 13.50 -1.92
N GLN A 58 -6.70 13.16 -1.19
CA GLN A 58 -5.74 12.09 -1.54
C GLN A 58 -5.75 11.03 -0.45
N PHE A 59 -5.55 9.76 -0.84
CA PHE A 59 -5.71 8.64 0.08
C PHE A 59 -4.50 7.71 0.04
N ILE A 60 -4.18 7.16 1.22
CA ILE A 60 -3.20 6.11 1.44
C ILE A 60 -3.91 4.94 2.12
N LEU A 61 -3.76 3.73 1.61
CA LEU A 61 -4.28 2.52 2.27
C LEU A 61 -3.40 2.17 3.49
N GLY A 62 -3.76 2.68 4.65
CA GLY A 62 -3.04 2.52 5.93
C GLY A 62 -3.37 1.22 6.67
N THR A 63 -3.54 0.13 5.95
CA THR A 63 -3.74 -1.21 6.53
C THR A 63 -2.99 -2.25 5.72
N ALA A 64 -2.36 -3.21 6.40
CA ALA A 64 -1.72 -4.36 5.78
C ALA A 64 -2.68 -5.54 5.58
N ASN A 65 -3.86 -5.52 6.18
CA ASN A 65 -4.85 -6.57 6.03
C ASN A 65 -5.51 -6.51 4.64
N PRO A 66 -5.40 -7.54 3.79
CA PRO A 66 -5.92 -7.53 2.41
C PRO A 66 -7.42 -7.24 2.32
N ASN A 67 -8.22 -7.80 3.22
CA ASN A 67 -9.67 -7.60 3.25
C ASN A 67 -10.06 -6.15 3.55
N TRP A 68 -9.39 -5.52 4.53
CA TRP A 68 -9.58 -4.11 4.82
C TRP A 68 -9.09 -3.19 3.69
N ARG A 69 -7.96 -3.53 3.03
CA ARG A 69 -7.48 -2.81 1.85
C ARG A 69 -8.53 -2.82 0.74
N LYS A 70 -9.07 -4.01 0.42
CA LYS A 70 -10.14 -4.19 -0.57
C LYS A 70 -11.42 -3.43 -0.18
N LYS A 71 -11.82 -3.47 1.11
CA LYS A 71 -13.00 -2.75 1.61
C LYS A 71 -12.85 -1.22 1.47
N PHE A 72 -11.75 -0.64 1.91
CA PHE A 72 -11.48 0.78 1.74
C PHE A 72 -11.42 1.19 0.26
N TYR A 73 -10.66 0.45 -0.54
CA TYR A 73 -10.54 0.71 -1.96
C TYR A 73 -11.90 0.74 -2.65
N ASN A 74 -12.73 -0.29 -2.48
CA ASN A 74 -14.05 -0.37 -3.09
C ASN A 74 -14.98 0.75 -2.63
N HIS A 75 -14.98 1.09 -1.33
CA HIS A 75 -15.78 2.17 -0.80
C HIS A 75 -15.44 3.51 -1.47
N PHE A 76 -14.14 3.84 -1.55
CA PHE A 76 -13.72 5.14 -2.08
C PHE A 76 -13.75 5.24 -3.60
N LEU A 77 -13.69 4.13 -4.35
CA LEU A 77 -13.91 4.13 -5.80
C LEU A 77 -15.32 4.60 -6.21
N GLY A 78 -16.30 4.47 -5.33
CA GLY A 78 -17.64 5.04 -5.55
C GLY A 78 -17.69 6.57 -5.57
N TYR A 79 -16.65 7.23 -5.06
CA TYR A 79 -16.59 8.69 -4.89
C TYR A 79 -15.42 9.35 -5.65
N TYR A 80 -14.37 8.60 -5.97
CA TYR A 80 -13.14 9.15 -6.54
C TYR A 80 -12.65 8.34 -7.73
N GLU A 81 -12.22 9.05 -8.77
CA GLU A 81 -11.62 8.43 -9.92
C GLU A 81 -10.32 7.70 -9.60
N LEU A 82 -10.07 6.61 -10.30
CA LEU A 82 -8.82 5.85 -10.24
C LEU A 82 -7.70 6.60 -10.97
N ASN A 83 -7.11 7.59 -10.31
CA ASN A 83 -6.00 8.37 -10.86
C ASN A 83 -5.01 8.81 -9.78
N ILE A 84 -3.82 9.25 -10.21
CA ILE A 84 -2.74 9.69 -9.32
C ILE A 84 -3.09 10.93 -8.46
N ASN A 85 -4.11 11.70 -8.85
CA ASN A 85 -4.53 12.86 -8.09
C ASN A 85 -5.22 12.49 -6.77
N HIS A 86 -5.89 11.35 -6.73
CA HIS A 86 -6.55 10.83 -5.54
C HIS A 86 -5.76 9.71 -4.87
N TRP A 87 -4.99 8.95 -5.64
CA TRP A 87 -4.24 7.79 -5.19
C TRP A 87 -2.75 7.93 -5.53
N PRO A 88 -2.03 8.87 -4.90
CA PRO A 88 -0.61 9.05 -5.15
C PRO A 88 0.20 7.84 -4.67
N ASN A 89 1.32 7.59 -5.32
CA ASN A 89 2.36 6.75 -4.74
C ASN A 89 3.02 7.49 -3.58
N MET A 90 3.20 6.82 -2.46
CA MET A 90 3.85 7.38 -1.29
C MET A 90 5.07 6.54 -0.90
N ALA A 91 6.17 7.22 -0.65
CA ALA A 91 7.45 6.59 -0.39
C ALA A 91 8.12 7.22 0.83
N ALA A 92 8.60 6.39 1.74
CA ALA A 92 9.46 6.83 2.83
C ALA A 92 10.80 7.34 2.27
N PRO A 93 11.46 8.31 2.92
CA PRO A 93 12.69 8.93 2.38
C PRO A 93 13.82 7.96 2.06
N ASN A 94 13.91 6.83 2.78
CA ASN A 94 14.96 5.82 2.61
C ASN A 94 14.49 4.61 1.78
N SER A 95 13.36 4.69 1.10
CA SER A 95 12.96 3.69 0.12
C SER A 95 13.61 3.99 -1.22
N TYR A 96 13.79 2.95 -2.05
CA TYR A 96 14.41 3.09 -3.37
C TYR A 96 13.53 2.49 -4.46
N GLN A 97 13.29 3.27 -5.49
CA GLN A 97 12.65 2.82 -6.72
C GLN A 97 13.60 3.15 -7.87
N SER A 98 13.98 2.11 -8.62
CA SER A 98 14.87 2.29 -9.77
C SER A 98 14.23 3.17 -10.85
N LEU A 99 15.02 4.04 -11.47
CA LEU A 99 14.58 4.88 -12.58
C LEU A 99 14.12 4.09 -13.82
N SER A 100 14.57 2.85 -13.97
CA SER A 100 14.15 1.95 -15.06
C SER A 100 12.93 1.10 -14.69
N SER A 101 12.40 1.21 -13.49
CA SER A 101 11.15 0.57 -13.09
C SER A 101 9.94 1.39 -13.54
N THR A 102 8.82 0.72 -13.80
CA THR A 102 7.52 1.35 -14.02
C THR A 102 6.62 1.08 -12.83
N ILE A 103 5.99 2.13 -12.31
CA ILE A 103 5.18 2.03 -11.09
C ILE A 103 3.80 2.64 -11.35
N GLY A 104 2.77 1.88 -11.07
CA GLY A 104 1.37 2.31 -11.15
C GLY A 104 1.01 3.36 -10.10
N ILE A 105 -0.21 3.36 -9.60
CA ILE A 105 -0.72 4.35 -8.65
C ILE A 105 -1.08 3.73 -7.30
N GLY A 106 -1.16 4.55 -6.25
CA GLY A 106 -1.61 4.16 -4.91
C GLY A 106 -0.68 3.19 -4.18
N ASN A 107 0.55 3.02 -4.66
CA ASN A 107 1.53 2.16 -4.01
C ASN A 107 2.13 2.84 -2.78
N LEU A 108 2.46 2.05 -1.76
CA LEU A 108 3.08 2.49 -0.53
C LEU A 108 4.42 1.78 -0.32
N PHE A 109 5.48 2.58 -0.25
CA PHE A 109 6.85 2.11 -0.06
C PHE A 109 7.35 2.57 1.31
N LEU A 110 7.40 1.66 2.28
CA LEU A 110 7.89 1.97 3.62
C LEU A 110 9.43 1.97 3.67
N MET A 111 9.99 2.37 4.80
CA MET A 111 11.43 2.57 4.96
C MET A 111 12.25 1.35 4.50
N PHE A 112 13.33 1.62 3.76
CA PHE A 112 14.27 0.61 3.24
C PHE A 112 13.65 -0.43 2.31
N SER A 113 12.45 -0.17 1.77
CA SER A 113 11.91 -0.99 0.69
C SER A 113 12.62 -0.69 -0.63
N LEU A 114 12.84 -1.72 -1.45
CA LEU A 114 13.61 -1.64 -2.69
C LEU A 114 12.81 -2.16 -3.88
N VAL A 115 12.76 -1.38 -4.95
CA VAL A 115 12.32 -1.84 -6.27
C VAL A 115 13.48 -1.69 -7.24
N ASN A 116 14.04 -2.80 -7.70
CA ASN A 116 15.21 -2.80 -8.55
C ASN A 116 14.88 -2.64 -10.04
N ALA A 117 15.93 -2.59 -10.85
CA ALA A 117 15.86 -2.21 -12.27
C ALA A 117 14.94 -3.10 -13.11
N ASN A 118 14.31 -2.49 -14.12
CA ASN A 118 13.44 -3.15 -15.12
C ASN A 118 12.24 -3.89 -14.50
N THR A 119 11.81 -3.49 -13.31
CA THR A 119 10.68 -4.09 -12.60
C THR A 119 9.40 -3.31 -12.91
N GLN A 120 8.32 -4.02 -13.15
CA GLN A 120 7.00 -3.44 -13.35
C GLN A 120 6.16 -3.64 -12.09
N VAL A 121 5.67 -2.57 -11.49
CA VAL A 121 4.82 -2.62 -10.30
C VAL A 121 3.46 -2.03 -10.65
N GLY A 122 2.41 -2.80 -10.48
CA GLY A 122 1.02 -2.37 -10.70
C GLY A 122 0.53 -1.37 -9.67
N ASN A 123 -0.74 -1.45 -9.29
CA ASN A 123 -1.39 -0.46 -8.44
C ASN A 123 -1.63 -0.99 -7.02
N PHE A 124 -1.66 -0.08 -6.05
CA PHE A 124 -2.07 -0.35 -4.67
C PHE A 124 -1.27 -1.43 -3.94
N ASN A 125 -0.02 -1.65 -4.32
CA ASN A 125 0.84 -2.56 -3.60
C ASN A 125 1.38 -1.90 -2.32
N LEU A 126 1.64 -2.72 -1.32
CA LEU A 126 2.29 -2.33 -0.08
C LEU A 126 3.62 -3.07 0.03
N LEU A 127 4.71 -2.30 0.04
CA LEU A 127 6.04 -2.80 0.36
C LEU A 127 6.39 -2.34 1.78
N CYS A 128 6.35 -3.25 2.73
CA CYS A 128 6.71 -2.97 4.11
C CYS A 128 8.23 -2.75 4.26
N THR A 129 8.64 -2.41 5.47
CA THR A 129 10.02 -2.11 5.83
C THR A 129 10.96 -3.27 5.49
N PHE A 130 12.09 -2.97 4.84
CA PHE A 130 13.11 -3.93 4.40
C PHE A 130 12.65 -4.97 3.37
N THR A 131 11.58 -4.70 2.63
CA THR A 131 11.22 -5.56 1.50
C THR A 131 12.10 -5.29 0.29
N SER A 132 12.29 -6.30 -0.56
CA SER A 132 13.02 -6.11 -1.80
C SER A 132 12.38 -6.83 -2.98
N ILE A 133 12.24 -6.12 -4.09
CA ILE A 133 11.88 -6.70 -5.38
C ILE A 133 13.13 -6.64 -6.26
N SER A 134 13.61 -7.80 -6.69
CA SER A 134 14.80 -7.91 -7.55
C SER A 134 14.54 -7.40 -8.97
N VAL A 135 15.54 -7.53 -9.82
CA VAL A 135 15.49 -7.05 -11.20
C VAL A 135 14.57 -7.88 -12.10
N ASN A 136 13.99 -7.25 -13.10
CA ASN A 136 13.14 -7.86 -14.14
C ASN A 136 11.91 -8.57 -13.57
N CYS A 137 11.33 -8.09 -12.48
CA CYS A 137 10.12 -8.66 -11.88
C CYS A 137 8.85 -8.01 -12.42
N GLY A 138 7.76 -8.77 -12.43
CA GLY A 138 6.41 -8.30 -12.69
C GLY A 138 5.56 -8.39 -11.42
N ILE A 139 5.05 -7.27 -10.93
CA ILE A 139 4.21 -7.21 -9.73
C ILE A 139 2.84 -6.68 -10.12
N GLY A 140 1.81 -7.49 -9.93
CA GLY A 140 0.42 -7.12 -10.18
C GLY A 140 -0.10 -6.06 -9.22
N ASN A 141 -1.38 -6.13 -8.88
CA ASN A 141 -2.04 -5.12 -8.06
C ASN A 141 -2.39 -5.66 -6.67
N HIS A 142 -2.49 -4.75 -5.70
CA HIS A 142 -2.98 -5.04 -4.34
C HIS A 142 -2.14 -6.06 -3.55
N ASN A 143 -0.90 -6.32 -3.93
CA ASN A 143 -0.03 -7.23 -3.18
C ASN A 143 0.47 -6.56 -1.90
N VAL A 144 0.64 -7.37 -0.87
CA VAL A 144 1.23 -6.99 0.42
C VAL A 144 2.51 -7.79 0.63
N LEU A 145 3.63 -7.09 0.63
CA LEU A 145 4.94 -7.65 0.96
C LEU A 145 5.26 -7.24 2.40
N SER A 146 5.14 -8.19 3.34
CA SER A 146 5.40 -7.94 4.77
C SER A 146 6.89 -7.72 5.04
N PRO A 147 7.28 -7.21 6.21
CA PRO A 147 8.67 -6.86 6.50
C PRO A 147 9.66 -7.98 6.22
N TYR A 148 10.81 -7.63 5.65
CA TYR A 148 11.90 -8.55 5.28
C TYR A 148 11.55 -9.59 4.21
N SER A 149 10.36 -9.54 3.59
CA SER A 149 10.06 -10.41 2.45
C SER A 149 10.78 -9.95 1.19
N SER A 150 11.05 -10.86 0.27
CA SER A 150 11.74 -10.54 -0.97
C SER A 150 11.24 -11.36 -2.16
N ILE A 151 11.34 -10.77 -3.34
CA ILE A 151 11.02 -11.41 -4.63
C ILE A 151 12.30 -11.54 -5.41
N SER A 152 12.62 -12.77 -5.82
CA SER A 152 13.82 -13.11 -6.60
C SER A 152 13.71 -12.55 -8.02
N LYS A 153 14.86 -12.49 -8.70
CA LYS A 153 14.93 -11.97 -10.08
C LYS A 153 14.09 -12.77 -11.08
N ASN A 154 13.50 -12.06 -12.03
CA ASN A 154 12.67 -12.61 -13.11
C ASN A 154 11.40 -13.32 -12.63
N VAL A 155 10.92 -13.01 -11.42
CA VAL A 155 9.69 -13.58 -10.85
C VAL A 155 8.52 -12.63 -11.11
N CYS A 156 7.38 -13.20 -11.48
CA CYS A 156 6.12 -12.49 -11.63
C CYS A 156 5.15 -12.91 -10.52
N ILE A 157 4.50 -11.94 -9.90
CA ILE A 157 3.38 -12.19 -9.00
C ILE A 157 2.14 -11.48 -9.53
N GLU A 158 1.01 -12.15 -9.51
CA GLU A 158 -0.26 -11.59 -9.93
C GLU A 158 -0.86 -10.67 -8.83
N ASN A 159 -2.15 -10.71 -8.61
CA ASN A 159 -2.84 -9.72 -7.79
C ASN A 159 -3.24 -10.28 -6.42
N SER A 160 -3.36 -9.36 -5.44
CA SER A 160 -3.94 -9.63 -4.12
C SER A 160 -3.21 -10.69 -3.30
N ASN A 161 -1.91 -10.82 -3.47
CA ASN A 161 -1.09 -11.76 -2.72
C ASN A 161 -0.56 -11.15 -1.42
N LEU A 162 -0.36 -11.99 -0.42
CA LEU A 162 0.31 -11.67 0.82
C LEU A 162 1.57 -12.54 0.97
N LEU A 163 2.74 -11.89 0.97
CA LEU A 163 3.99 -12.52 1.41
C LEU A 163 4.18 -12.16 2.88
N GLU A 164 4.21 -13.17 3.75
CA GLU A 164 4.46 -12.93 5.17
C GLU A 164 5.90 -12.54 5.47
N SER A 165 6.16 -12.12 6.70
CA SER A 165 7.45 -11.56 7.09
C SER A 165 8.59 -12.55 6.91
N GLY A 166 9.66 -12.12 6.25
CA GLY A 166 10.84 -12.92 5.99
C GLY A 166 10.72 -13.91 4.83
N GLU A 167 9.59 -13.98 4.17
CA GLU A 167 9.40 -14.90 3.04
C GLU A 167 10.21 -14.48 1.81
N ILE A 168 10.79 -15.47 1.12
CA ILE A 168 11.50 -15.27 -0.15
C ILE A 168 10.79 -16.05 -1.24
N LEU A 169 10.29 -15.33 -2.24
CA LEU A 169 9.64 -15.93 -3.39
C LEU A 169 10.64 -16.15 -4.54
N PHE A 170 10.78 -17.38 -4.99
CA PHE A 170 11.71 -17.78 -6.05
C PHE A 170 11.02 -18.12 -7.38
N GLU A 171 9.72 -18.34 -7.37
CA GLU A 171 8.90 -18.75 -8.50
C GLU A 171 7.70 -17.82 -8.65
N ASP A 172 7.07 -17.84 -9.82
CA ASP A 172 5.88 -17.04 -10.08
C ASP A 172 4.73 -17.41 -9.15
N LEU A 173 3.92 -16.43 -8.79
CA LEU A 173 2.79 -16.61 -7.87
C LEU A 173 1.51 -16.09 -8.52
N GLU A 174 0.49 -16.96 -8.57
CA GLU A 174 -0.84 -16.61 -9.04
C GLU A 174 -1.55 -15.62 -8.09
N SER A 175 -2.74 -15.19 -8.46
CA SER A 175 -3.53 -14.25 -7.65
C SER A 175 -4.10 -14.91 -6.38
N GLU A 176 -4.35 -14.05 -5.37
CA GLU A 176 -5.06 -14.41 -4.14
C GLU A 176 -4.38 -15.57 -3.36
N CYS A 177 -3.06 -15.51 -3.25
CA CYS A 177 -2.26 -16.46 -2.48
C CYS A 177 -1.63 -15.82 -1.23
N ILE A 178 -1.41 -16.64 -0.21
CA ILE A 178 -0.59 -16.30 0.97
C ILE A 178 0.64 -17.18 0.95
N LEU A 179 1.83 -16.58 0.94
CA LEU A 179 3.09 -17.28 1.16
C LEU A 179 3.50 -17.14 2.62
N THR A 180 3.56 -18.25 3.33
CA THR A 180 3.99 -18.33 4.74
C THR A 180 4.72 -19.63 5.02
N ASN A 181 5.83 -19.57 5.77
CA ASN A 181 6.69 -20.72 6.08
C ASN A 181 7.14 -21.49 4.81
N GLY A 182 7.38 -20.80 3.70
CA GLY A 182 7.76 -21.39 2.42
C GLY A 182 6.64 -22.15 1.71
N VAL A 183 5.39 -22.04 2.17
CA VAL A 183 4.22 -22.73 1.60
C VAL A 183 3.23 -21.73 1.05
N VAL A 184 2.70 -21.99 -0.13
CA VAL A 184 1.66 -21.17 -0.77
C VAL A 184 0.27 -21.71 -0.42
N TYR A 185 -0.60 -20.85 0.09
CA TYR A 185 -1.99 -21.13 0.39
C TYR A 185 -2.90 -20.21 -0.43
N ALA A 186 -4.08 -20.68 -0.81
CA ALA A 186 -5.12 -19.79 -1.35
C ALA A 186 -5.58 -18.80 -0.25
N ASN A 187 -5.83 -17.56 -0.63
CA ASN A 187 -6.35 -16.51 0.28
C ASN A 187 -7.88 -16.43 0.11
N ASP A 188 -8.59 -17.32 0.78
CA ASP A 188 -10.06 -17.43 0.76
C ASP A 188 -10.77 -16.23 1.45
#